data_c2000df974093a0da84899ad4f3075bb
#
_entry.id   c2000df974093a0da84899ad4f3075bb
#
_cell.length_a   1.000
_cell.length_b   1.000
_cell.length_c   1.000
_cell.angle_alpha   90.00
_cell.angle_beta   90.00
_cell.angle_gamma   90.00
#
_symmetry.space_group_name_H-M   'P 1'
#
loop_
_entity.id
_entity.type
_entity.pdbx_description
1 polymer ?
#
loop_
_entity_poly.entity_id
_entity_poly.type
_entity_poly.pdbx_seq_one_letter_code
_entity_poly.pdbx_strand_id
1 'polypeptide(L)'
;MKIKLLGPRLRALRESEYIYGVHNPLTYDFLHHNLHHLHVLLFHSADQQDFTRGPILRQLLVFMLPILLSQLLQQFYGIADTALVGQALGAEALAAVGTASLILSVIVNFFIGFSAGLSVLVSHLYGEKEYARLSSLVQSIFVTVLAFAVLFTAAGLLLTEPLLTALATPADLIPEASLYLRITLLGMLAQLVYNTAGAVLRALGNTTSALHYLAVAVVLNIALDVLLLIIIPCGIAGAAAATIIAQYASALLALRKFFHLHGAWRFSLRRPFFAPHYLIPILSTSIPAGMQAVFMSISSLVIQTYINSFGYAAMAGMTVYARVEGFLYYPLFAFGIALTSFIGQNAGAGNLTRVREGLTASLKFSAFGAMGMALVAGFFAPTLISLFTDDPAVFSNALDAVYYTFPFY
;
A
#
# COMPACT_ATOMS: atom_id res chain seq x y z
N MET A 1 6.70 -30.27 -0.54
CA MET A 1 6.25 -30.99 0.66
C MET A 1 5.16 -30.25 1.47
N LYS A 2 4.35 -29.36 0.85
CA LYS A 2 3.27 -28.60 1.55
C LYS A 2 1.84 -28.89 1.07
N ILE A 3 1.65 -29.77 0.11
CA ILE A 3 0.30 -30.13 -0.42
C ILE A 3 -0.43 -31.15 0.48
N LYS A 4 0.25 -31.82 1.40
CA LYS A 4 -0.37 -32.84 2.27
C LYS A 4 -1.20 -32.30 3.46
N LEU A 5 -1.12 -31.01 3.79
CA LEU A 5 -1.82 -30.43 4.95
C LEU A 5 -3.21 -29.84 4.65
N LEU A 6 -3.54 -29.63 3.37
CA LEU A 6 -4.87 -29.14 2.96
C LEU A 6 -5.89 -30.25 2.69
N GLY A 7 -5.41 -31.47 2.43
CA GLY A 7 -6.25 -32.61 2.15
C GLY A 7 -7.26 -32.99 3.26
N PRO A 8 -6.88 -32.96 4.54
CA PRO A 8 -7.82 -33.29 5.63
C PRO A 8 -8.88 -32.20 5.87
N ARG A 9 -8.54 -30.91 5.69
CA ARG A 9 -9.49 -29.80 5.88
C ARG A 9 -10.51 -29.71 4.75
N LEU A 10 -10.10 -30.02 3.51
CA LEU A 10 -11.01 -30.09 2.37
C LEU A 10 -11.95 -31.32 2.47
N ARG A 11 -11.51 -32.43 3.09
CA ARG A 11 -12.39 -33.57 3.41
C ARG A 11 -13.43 -33.22 4.49
N ALA A 12 -13.03 -32.49 5.53
CA ALA A 12 -13.94 -32.03 6.58
C ALA A 12 -15.03 -31.07 6.05
N LEU A 13 -14.67 -30.18 5.08
CA LEU A 13 -15.65 -29.35 4.39
C LEU A 13 -16.61 -30.19 3.52
N ARG A 14 -16.11 -31.20 2.84
CA ARG A 14 -16.93 -32.11 2.05
C ARG A 14 -17.89 -32.95 2.90
N GLU A 15 -17.49 -33.33 4.11
CA GLU A 15 -18.35 -34.05 5.07
C GLU A 15 -19.39 -33.12 5.73
N SER A 16 -19.07 -31.81 5.93
CA SER A 16 -20.03 -30.83 6.46
C SER A 16 -21.12 -30.45 5.43
N GLU A 17 -20.82 -30.48 4.13
CA GLU A 17 -21.80 -30.26 3.06
C GLU A 17 -22.82 -31.37 2.93
N TYR A 18 -22.45 -32.61 3.28
CA TYR A 18 -23.37 -33.74 3.33
C TYR A 18 -24.45 -33.60 4.43
N ILE A 19 -24.17 -32.76 5.43
CA ILE A 19 -25.08 -32.51 6.56
C ILE A 19 -26.11 -31.42 6.24
N TYR A 20 -25.81 -30.47 5.29
CA TYR A 20 -26.67 -29.31 5.00
C TYR A 20 -27.44 -29.37 3.69
N GLY A 21 -27.40 -30.47 2.93
CA GLY A 21 -28.33 -30.77 1.82
C GLY A 21 -28.30 -29.80 0.63
N VAL A 22 -27.22 -29.06 0.41
CA VAL A 22 -27.10 -28.15 -0.75
C VAL A 22 -26.32 -28.85 -1.86
N HIS A 23 -27.04 -29.61 -2.69
CA HIS A 23 -26.49 -30.23 -3.88
C HIS A 23 -26.67 -29.33 -5.12
N ASN A 24 -25.65 -28.57 -5.49
CA ASN A 24 -25.46 -28.13 -6.87
C ASN A 24 -24.00 -28.38 -7.30
N PRO A 25 -23.68 -29.46 -7.99
CA PRO A 25 -22.33 -29.81 -8.42
C PRO A 25 -21.73 -28.69 -9.34
N LEU A 26 -22.55 -27.95 -10.07
CA LEU A 26 -22.09 -26.86 -10.95
C LEU A 26 -21.57 -25.65 -10.15
N THR A 27 -22.11 -25.36 -8.97
CA THR A 27 -21.60 -24.28 -8.10
C THR A 27 -20.32 -24.69 -7.38
N TYR A 28 -20.16 -25.95 -7.02
CA TYR A 28 -18.94 -26.46 -6.39
C TYR A 28 -17.78 -26.50 -7.38
N ASP A 29 -17.98 -27.04 -8.59
CA ASP A 29 -16.96 -27.08 -9.64
C ASP A 29 -16.59 -25.66 -10.12
N PHE A 30 -17.57 -24.76 -10.22
CA PHE A 30 -17.36 -23.36 -10.56
C PHE A 30 -16.56 -22.63 -9.47
N LEU A 31 -16.91 -22.78 -8.19
CA LEU A 31 -16.20 -22.19 -7.06
C LEU A 31 -14.82 -22.82 -6.89
N HIS A 32 -14.69 -24.13 -6.99
CA HIS A 32 -13.42 -24.83 -6.86
C HIS A 32 -12.46 -24.49 -8.02
N HIS A 33 -12.97 -24.44 -9.26
CA HIS A 33 -12.20 -24.05 -10.43
C HIS A 33 -11.76 -22.58 -10.33
N ASN A 34 -12.65 -21.67 -9.95
CA ASN A 34 -12.32 -20.26 -9.80
C ASN A 34 -11.44 -19.99 -8.58
N LEU A 35 -11.64 -20.65 -7.44
CA LEU A 35 -10.76 -20.57 -6.28
C LEU A 35 -9.38 -21.16 -6.57
N HIS A 36 -9.30 -22.27 -7.31
CA HIS A 36 -8.04 -22.82 -7.75
C HIS A 36 -7.34 -21.90 -8.76
N HIS A 37 -8.08 -21.31 -9.72
CA HIS A 37 -7.54 -20.29 -10.62
C HIS A 37 -7.12 -19.03 -9.88
N LEU A 38 -7.90 -18.56 -8.92
CA LEU A 38 -7.55 -17.43 -8.05
C LEU A 38 -6.31 -17.75 -7.20
N HIS A 39 -6.25 -18.95 -6.63
CA HIS A 39 -5.09 -19.45 -5.89
C HIS A 39 -3.83 -19.53 -6.78
N VAL A 40 -3.98 -20.05 -8.01
CA VAL A 40 -2.87 -20.10 -8.99
C VAL A 40 -2.47 -18.68 -9.41
N LEU A 41 -3.42 -17.79 -9.67
CA LEU A 41 -3.15 -16.37 -10.01
C LEU A 41 -2.49 -15.62 -8.84
N LEU A 42 -2.94 -15.85 -7.61
CA LEU A 42 -2.43 -15.13 -6.42
C LEU A 42 -1.15 -15.75 -5.86
N PHE A 43 -0.91 -17.05 -6.01
CA PHE A 43 0.16 -17.75 -5.31
C PHE A 43 1.18 -18.46 -6.20
N HIS A 44 0.85 -18.74 -7.48
CA HIS A 44 1.79 -19.36 -8.42
C HIS A 44 2.35 -18.39 -9.47
N SER A 45 1.85 -17.14 -9.57
CA SER A 45 2.52 -16.08 -10.34
C SER A 45 3.76 -15.53 -9.65
N ALA A 46 4.35 -16.31 -8.72
CA ALA A 46 5.54 -15.94 -7.96
C ALA A 46 6.82 -15.86 -8.80
N ASP A 47 6.76 -16.27 -10.07
CA ASP A 47 7.85 -16.07 -11.03
C ASP A 47 7.80 -14.64 -11.56
N GLN A 48 8.98 -14.05 -11.70
CA GLN A 48 9.17 -12.69 -12.19
C GLN A 48 8.48 -12.50 -13.54
N GLN A 49 7.47 -11.64 -13.60
CA GLN A 49 6.72 -11.37 -14.81
C GLN A 49 7.59 -10.56 -15.80
N ASP A 50 7.86 -11.12 -16.95
CA ASP A 50 8.55 -10.46 -18.06
C ASP A 50 7.52 -9.71 -18.91
N PHE A 51 7.52 -8.37 -18.82
CA PHE A 51 6.62 -7.52 -19.58
C PHE A 51 7.04 -7.31 -21.04
N THR A 52 8.22 -7.78 -21.43
CA THR A 52 8.71 -7.57 -22.80
C THR A 52 8.02 -8.45 -23.85
N ARG A 53 7.21 -9.44 -23.42
CA ARG A 53 6.52 -10.40 -24.29
C ARG A 53 5.09 -10.67 -23.82
N GLY A 54 4.22 -11.14 -24.71
CA GLY A 54 2.86 -11.58 -24.40
C GLY A 54 1.78 -10.48 -24.43
N PRO A 55 0.52 -10.80 -24.11
CA PRO A 55 -0.62 -9.89 -24.23
C PRO A 55 -0.58 -8.80 -23.16
N ILE A 56 -0.49 -7.54 -23.57
CA ILE A 56 -0.23 -6.36 -22.71
C ILE A 56 -1.27 -6.22 -21.60
N LEU A 57 -2.54 -6.08 -21.96
CA LEU A 57 -3.60 -5.76 -21.01
C LEU A 57 -3.79 -6.87 -19.97
N ARG A 58 -3.74 -8.14 -20.43
CA ARG A 58 -3.85 -9.28 -19.50
C ARG A 58 -2.71 -9.28 -18.46
N GLN A 59 -1.49 -8.99 -18.92
CA GLN A 59 -0.34 -8.93 -18.01
C GLN A 59 -0.49 -7.81 -16.97
N LEU A 60 -0.92 -6.62 -17.41
CA LEU A 60 -1.17 -5.48 -16.53
C LEU A 60 -2.27 -5.80 -15.49
N LEU A 61 -3.38 -6.40 -15.93
CA LEU A 61 -4.49 -6.77 -15.04
C LEU A 61 -4.09 -7.82 -14.01
N VAL A 62 -3.37 -8.87 -14.42
CA VAL A 62 -2.89 -9.90 -13.49
C VAL A 62 -1.89 -9.32 -12.50
N PHE A 63 -1.01 -8.44 -12.98
CA PHE A 63 0.02 -7.81 -12.14
C PHE A 63 -0.54 -6.79 -11.14
N MET A 64 -1.59 -6.04 -11.52
CA MET A 64 -2.21 -5.07 -10.64
C MET A 64 -2.99 -5.71 -9.49
N LEU A 65 -3.49 -6.95 -9.65
CA LEU A 65 -4.38 -7.57 -8.66
C LEU A 65 -3.73 -7.73 -7.28
N PRO A 66 -2.50 -8.25 -7.12
CA PRO A 66 -1.84 -8.27 -5.81
C PRO A 66 -1.55 -6.86 -5.25
N ILE A 67 -1.33 -5.86 -6.12
CA ILE A 67 -1.13 -4.47 -5.69
C ILE A 67 -2.44 -3.91 -5.14
N LEU A 68 -3.56 -4.11 -5.84
CA LEU A 68 -4.89 -3.71 -5.38
C LEU A 68 -5.24 -4.37 -4.03
N LEU A 69 -5.00 -5.68 -3.91
CA LEU A 69 -5.21 -6.40 -2.64
C LEU A 69 -4.33 -5.85 -1.52
N SER A 70 -3.09 -5.44 -1.82
CA SER A 70 -2.22 -4.80 -0.83
C SER A 70 -2.80 -3.46 -0.37
N GLN A 71 -3.37 -2.65 -1.26
CA GLN A 71 -4.02 -1.38 -0.91
C GLN A 71 -5.25 -1.61 -0.03
N LEU A 72 -6.11 -2.55 -0.40
CA LEU A 72 -7.28 -2.90 0.40
C LEU A 72 -6.90 -3.42 1.78
N LEU A 73 -5.87 -4.26 1.86
CA LEU A 73 -5.37 -4.79 3.13
C LEU A 73 -4.80 -3.69 4.02
N GLN A 74 -4.11 -2.69 3.45
CA GLN A 74 -3.64 -1.52 4.19
C GLN A 74 -4.79 -0.68 4.74
N GLN A 75 -5.89 -0.50 3.97
CA GLN A 75 -7.08 0.20 4.48
C GLN A 75 -7.73 -0.55 5.64
N PHE A 76 -7.86 -1.87 5.51
CA PHE A 76 -8.39 -2.72 6.58
C PHE A 76 -7.53 -2.64 7.85
N TYR A 77 -6.22 -2.68 7.69
CA TYR A 77 -5.26 -2.51 8.76
C TYR A 77 -5.46 -1.19 9.50
N GLY A 78 -5.50 -0.06 8.78
CA GLY A 78 -5.68 1.25 9.39
C GLY A 78 -7.00 1.41 10.14
N ILE A 79 -8.09 0.81 9.63
CA ILE A 79 -9.40 0.80 10.31
C ILE A 79 -9.33 -0.03 11.60
N ALA A 80 -8.74 -1.23 11.54
CA ALA A 80 -8.63 -2.13 12.69
C ALA A 80 -7.78 -1.52 13.81
N ASP A 81 -6.61 -0.97 13.47
CA ASP A 81 -5.70 -0.30 14.41
C ASP A 81 -6.40 0.88 15.11
N THR A 82 -7.02 1.78 14.33
CA THR A 82 -7.77 2.92 14.87
C THR A 82 -8.91 2.50 15.79
N ALA A 83 -9.66 1.44 15.42
CA ALA A 83 -10.76 0.92 16.22
C ALA A 83 -10.26 0.30 17.54
N LEU A 84 -9.16 -0.46 17.52
CA LEU A 84 -8.58 -1.06 18.70
C LEU A 84 -8.05 0.00 19.68
N VAL A 85 -7.34 1.01 19.17
CA VAL A 85 -6.87 2.14 19.97
C VAL A 85 -8.05 2.89 20.61
N GLY A 86 -9.07 3.24 19.83
CA GLY A 86 -10.24 3.95 20.34
C GLY A 86 -11.03 3.18 21.38
N GLN A 87 -11.20 1.85 21.20
CA GLN A 87 -11.92 1.01 22.15
C GLN A 87 -11.13 0.70 23.43
N ALA A 88 -9.81 0.50 23.30
CA ALA A 88 -8.98 0.12 24.42
C ALA A 88 -8.51 1.31 25.28
N LEU A 89 -8.19 2.45 24.65
CA LEU A 89 -7.55 3.59 25.30
C LEU A 89 -8.45 4.84 25.39
N GLY A 90 -9.58 4.85 24.68
CA GLY A 90 -10.53 5.96 24.70
C GLY A 90 -10.22 7.09 23.71
N ALA A 91 -11.05 8.16 23.82
CA ALA A 91 -11.06 9.24 22.84
C ALA A 91 -9.81 10.13 22.88
N GLU A 92 -9.21 10.35 24.04
CA GLU A 92 -8.01 11.19 24.19
C GLU A 92 -6.80 10.55 23.51
N ALA A 93 -6.55 9.26 23.77
CA ALA A 93 -5.48 8.52 23.11
C ALA A 93 -5.71 8.42 21.60
N LEU A 94 -6.96 8.24 21.15
CA LEU A 94 -7.31 8.25 19.74
C LEU A 94 -6.99 9.60 19.07
N ALA A 95 -7.26 10.71 19.75
CA ALA A 95 -6.94 12.05 19.27
C ALA A 95 -5.42 12.28 19.19
N ALA A 96 -4.66 11.80 20.22
CA ALA A 96 -3.20 11.88 20.22
C ALA A 96 -2.57 11.07 19.06
N VAL A 97 -3.03 9.82 18.85
CA VAL A 97 -2.60 8.98 17.73
C VAL A 97 -2.98 9.62 16.38
N GLY A 98 -4.20 10.15 16.27
CA GLY A 98 -4.68 10.84 15.07
C GLY A 98 -3.78 12.02 14.68
N THR A 99 -3.44 12.88 15.65
CA THR A 99 -2.55 14.03 15.41
C THR A 99 -1.14 13.60 15.01
N ALA A 100 -0.56 12.62 15.71
CA ALA A 100 0.75 12.07 15.35
C ALA A 100 0.74 11.44 13.95
N SER A 101 -0.34 10.76 13.58
CA SER A 101 -0.51 10.12 12.27
C SER A 101 -0.55 11.10 11.11
N LEU A 102 -0.97 12.36 11.31
CA LEU A 102 -0.89 13.41 10.29
C LEU A 102 0.56 13.70 9.90
N ILE A 103 1.46 13.82 10.89
CA ILE A 103 2.89 14.04 10.65
C ILE A 103 3.49 12.83 9.94
N LEU A 104 3.21 11.63 10.46
CA LEU A 104 3.70 10.37 9.89
C LEU A 104 3.24 10.18 8.45
N SER A 105 1.98 10.53 8.13
CA SER A 105 1.43 10.36 6.78
C SER A 105 2.17 11.17 5.73
N VAL A 106 2.58 12.41 6.04
CA VAL A 106 3.36 13.25 5.12
C VAL A 106 4.71 12.59 4.82
N ILE A 107 5.40 12.10 5.86
CA ILE A 107 6.69 11.43 5.72
C ILE A 107 6.54 10.13 4.93
N VAL A 108 5.55 9.31 5.26
CA VAL A 108 5.29 8.02 4.59
C VAL A 108 4.93 8.25 3.13
N ASN A 109 4.08 9.24 2.80
CA ASN A 109 3.70 9.55 1.43
C ASN A 109 4.91 10.04 0.60
N PHE A 110 5.80 10.84 1.19
CA PHE A 110 7.07 11.17 0.54
C PHE A 110 7.82 9.91 0.13
N PHE A 111 7.96 8.93 1.03
CA PHE A 111 8.71 7.72 0.73
C PHE A 111 7.98 6.74 -0.20
N ILE A 112 6.66 6.74 -0.22
CA ILE A 112 5.88 6.01 -1.23
C ILE A 112 6.19 6.57 -2.62
N GLY A 113 6.13 7.89 -2.79
CA GLY A 113 6.50 8.56 -4.02
C GLY A 113 7.98 8.36 -4.39
N PHE A 114 8.88 8.50 -3.42
CA PHE A 114 10.32 8.24 -3.60
C PHE A 114 10.57 6.81 -4.11
N SER A 115 9.91 5.82 -3.50
CA SER A 115 10.01 4.41 -3.92
C SER A 115 9.43 4.16 -5.32
N ALA A 116 8.41 4.92 -5.74
CA ALA A 116 7.89 4.87 -7.11
C ALA A 116 8.96 5.33 -8.13
N GLY A 117 9.70 6.40 -7.82
CA GLY A 117 10.84 6.85 -8.63
C GLY A 117 11.94 5.77 -8.73
N LEU A 118 12.25 5.08 -7.63
CA LEU A 118 13.21 3.97 -7.63
C LEU A 118 12.78 2.83 -8.57
N SER A 119 11.48 2.52 -8.60
CA SER A 119 10.98 1.43 -9.45
C SER A 119 11.18 1.71 -10.94
N VAL A 120 11.20 2.96 -11.37
CA VAL A 120 11.51 3.36 -12.76
C VAL A 120 12.93 2.96 -13.15
N LEU A 121 13.92 3.31 -12.30
CA LEU A 121 15.33 2.98 -12.56
C LEU A 121 15.56 1.47 -12.57
N VAL A 122 14.98 0.76 -11.60
CA VAL A 122 15.12 -0.69 -11.47
C VAL A 122 14.48 -1.43 -12.65
N SER A 123 13.26 -1.04 -13.03
CA SER A 123 12.57 -1.68 -14.15
C SER A 123 13.28 -1.45 -15.48
N HIS A 124 13.89 -0.27 -15.67
CA HIS A 124 14.65 0.05 -16.85
C HIS A 124 15.90 -0.85 -16.99
N LEU A 125 16.76 -0.90 -15.97
CA LEU A 125 17.95 -1.77 -15.99
C LEU A 125 17.59 -3.27 -16.04
N TYR A 126 16.45 -3.66 -15.47
CA TYR A 126 15.96 -5.02 -15.59
C TYR A 126 15.58 -5.34 -17.06
N GLY A 127 14.95 -4.39 -17.74
CA GLY A 127 14.62 -4.49 -19.17
C GLY A 127 15.85 -4.57 -20.08
N GLU A 128 16.90 -3.81 -19.76
CA GLU A 128 18.21 -3.88 -20.45
C GLU A 128 18.92 -5.23 -20.26
N LYS A 129 18.49 -6.04 -19.28
CA LYS A 129 19.17 -7.29 -18.86
C LYS A 129 20.60 -7.09 -18.35
N GLU A 130 20.95 -5.88 -17.95
CA GLU A 130 22.23 -5.49 -17.38
C GLU A 130 22.30 -5.85 -15.88
N TYR A 131 22.26 -7.14 -15.58
CA TYR A 131 22.09 -7.66 -14.22
C TYR A 131 23.21 -7.26 -13.24
N ALA A 132 24.43 -7.05 -13.72
CA ALA A 132 25.53 -6.58 -12.88
C ALA A 132 25.31 -5.13 -12.43
N ARG A 133 24.86 -4.26 -13.35
CA ARG A 133 24.49 -2.85 -13.06
C ARG A 133 23.26 -2.79 -12.19
N LEU A 134 22.26 -3.62 -12.44
CA LEU A 134 21.06 -3.75 -11.63
C LEU A 134 21.39 -4.10 -10.17
N SER A 135 22.28 -5.07 -9.93
CA SER A 135 22.71 -5.44 -8.58
C SER A 135 23.37 -4.27 -7.86
N SER A 136 24.29 -3.55 -8.54
CA SER A 136 24.93 -2.34 -7.99
C SER A 136 23.95 -1.21 -7.71
N LEU A 137 22.97 -0.99 -8.60
CA LEU A 137 21.91 0.02 -8.40
C LEU A 137 21.08 -0.34 -7.17
N VAL A 138 20.57 -1.58 -7.06
CA VAL A 138 19.72 -1.99 -5.94
C VAL A 138 20.48 -1.88 -4.61
N GLN A 139 21.75 -2.24 -4.56
CA GLN A 139 22.57 -2.05 -3.36
C GLN A 139 22.69 -0.56 -3.00
N SER A 140 22.99 0.30 -3.99
CA SER A 140 23.07 1.76 -3.78
C SER A 140 21.75 2.35 -3.33
N ILE A 141 20.63 1.86 -3.84
CA ILE A 141 19.28 2.24 -3.39
C ILE A 141 19.10 1.94 -1.91
N PHE A 142 19.41 0.72 -1.44
CA PHE A 142 19.25 0.37 -0.02
C PHE A 142 20.15 1.21 0.89
N VAL A 143 21.39 1.50 0.49
CA VAL A 143 22.28 2.38 1.25
C VAL A 143 21.72 3.81 1.32
N THR A 144 21.25 4.35 0.20
CA THR A 144 20.65 5.68 0.15
C THR A 144 19.41 5.75 1.02
N VAL A 145 18.50 4.77 0.91
CA VAL A 145 17.28 4.70 1.71
C VAL A 145 17.59 4.56 3.20
N LEU A 146 18.61 3.77 3.57
CA LEU A 146 19.04 3.65 4.95
C LEU A 146 19.55 4.99 5.50
N ALA A 147 20.35 5.73 4.72
CA ALA A 147 20.82 7.05 5.10
C ALA A 147 19.66 8.04 5.29
N PHE A 148 18.69 8.04 4.37
CA PHE A 148 17.46 8.84 4.50
C PHE A 148 16.63 8.42 5.72
N ALA A 149 16.49 7.12 5.99
CA ALA A 149 15.75 6.62 7.16
C ALA A 149 16.37 7.15 8.46
N VAL A 150 17.69 7.06 8.60
CA VAL A 150 18.39 7.58 9.78
C VAL A 150 18.21 9.10 9.89
N LEU A 151 18.38 9.84 8.78
CA LEU A 151 18.23 11.30 8.76
C LEU A 151 16.80 11.71 9.16
N PHE A 152 15.77 11.13 8.55
CA PHE A 152 14.37 11.47 8.84
C PHE A 152 13.95 11.03 10.23
N THR A 153 14.42 9.88 10.72
CA THR A 153 14.18 9.46 12.11
C THR A 153 14.81 10.43 13.08
N ALA A 154 16.09 10.81 12.90
CA ALA A 154 16.78 11.75 13.77
C ALA A 154 16.11 13.14 13.74
N ALA A 155 15.80 13.65 12.55
CA ALA A 155 15.09 14.92 12.40
C ALA A 155 13.69 14.87 13.04
N GLY A 156 12.94 13.81 12.82
CA GLY A 156 11.61 13.62 13.40
C GLY A 156 11.64 13.56 14.92
N LEU A 157 12.60 12.83 15.51
CA LEU A 157 12.77 12.76 16.97
C LEU A 157 13.11 14.13 17.58
N LEU A 158 13.96 14.93 16.90
CA LEU A 158 14.32 16.28 17.34
C LEU A 158 13.17 17.26 17.19
N LEU A 159 12.39 17.14 16.12
CA LEU A 159 11.31 18.05 15.78
C LEU A 159 9.92 17.62 16.28
N THR A 160 9.82 16.51 17.02
CA THR A 160 8.53 15.96 17.48
C THR A 160 7.65 17.02 18.16
N GLU A 161 8.12 17.67 19.22
CA GLU A 161 7.34 18.66 19.95
C GLU A 161 7.09 19.95 19.15
N PRO A 162 8.09 20.55 18.46
CA PRO A 162 7.84 21.66 17.54
C PRO A 162 6.77 21.38 16.47
N LEU A 163 6.76 20.17 15.88
CA LEU A 163 5.78 19.82 14.87
C LEU A 163 4.37 19.67 15.47
N LEU A 164 4.23 19.04 16.65
CA LEU A 164 2.95 18.91 17.34
C LEU A 164 2.40 20.28 17.75
N THR A 165 3.27 21.19 18.23
CA THR A 165 2.90 22.55 18.58
C THR A 165 2.48 23.34 17.34
N ALA A 166 3.18 23.19 16.22
CA ALA A 166 2.84 23.85 14.95
C ALA A 166 1.47 23.39 14.40
N LEU A 167 1.04 22.14 14.72
CA LEU A 167 -0.29 21.63 14.42
C LEU A 167 -1.37 22.11 15.40
N ALA A 168 -1.04 23.02 16.33
CA ALA A 168 -1.93 23.50 17.39
C ALA A 168 -2.54 22.36 18.23
N THR A 169 -1.73 21.31 18.48
CA THR A 169 -2.14 20.20 19.37
C THR A 169 -2.39 20.72 20.79
N PRO A 170 -3.53 20.37 21.43
CA PRO A 170 -3.79 20.74 22.81
C PRO A 170 -2.65 20.29 23.74
N ALA A 171 -2.30 21.16 24.74
CA ALA A 171 -1.14 20.94 25.59
C ALA A 171 -1.20 19.65 26.40
N ASP A 172 -2.39 19.24 26.80
CA ASP A 172 -2.69 17.99 27.51
C ASP A 172 -2.47 16.74 26.66
N LEU A 173 -2.61 16.81 25.33
CA LEU A 173 -2.39 15.70 24.41
C LEU A 173 -0.92 15.60 23.92
N ILE A 174 -0.10 16.65 24.06
CA ILE A 174 1.30 16.66 23.58
C ILE A 174 2.13 15.51 24.16
N PRO A 175 2.06 15.16 25.47
CA PRO A 175 2.87 14.07 26.02
C PRO A 175 2.59 12.73 25.35
N GLU A 176 1.30 12.37 25.18
CA GLU A 176 0.90 11.09 24.56
C GLU A 176 1.20 11.06 23.05
N ALA A 177 0.88 12.15 22.34
CA ALA A 177 1.18 12.27 20.92
C ALA A 177 2.69 12.23 20.65
N SER A 178 3.51 12.87 21.52
CA SER A 178 4.97 12.82 21.42
C SER A 178 5.51 11.42 21.66
N LEU A 179 4.99 10.72 22.68
CA LEU A 179 5.39 9.35 22.99
C LEU A 179 5.10 8.42 21.80
N TYR A 180 3.87 8.46 21.27
CA TYR A 180 3.47 7.66 20.12
C TYR A 180 4.31 7.98 18.88
N LEU A 181 4.49 9.28 18.56
CA LEU A 181 5.25 9.73 17.41
C LEU A 181 6.72 9.31 17.50
N ARG A 182 7.36 9.53 18.65
CA ARG A 182 8.77 9.13 18.87
C ARG A 182 8.97 7.62 18.72
N ILE A 183 8.10 6.82 19.32
CA ILE A 183 8.18 5.35 19.18
C ILE A 183 7.99 4.98 17.71
N THR A 184 6.93 5.46 17.02
CA THR A 184 6.65 5.09 15.63
C THR A 184 7.75 5.54 14.67
N LEU A 185 8.42 6.68 14.93
CA LEU A 185 9.57 7.13 14.14
C LEU A 185 10.74 6.14 14.18
N LEU A 186 10.94 5.38 15.27
CA LEU A 186 11.93 4.30 15.31
C LEU A 186 11.58 3.14 14.35
N GLY A 187 10.31 2.97 14.02
CA GLY A 187 9.84 2.03 13.00
C GLY A 187 10.04 2.52 11.57
N MET A 188 10.35 3.80 11.37
CA MET A 188 10.51 4.41 10.04
C MET A 188 11.53 3.70 9.17
N LEU A 189 12.64 3.23 9.77
CA LEU A 189 13.66 2.44 9.10
C LEU A 189 13.05 1.18 8.45
N ALA A 190 12.28 0.42 9.22
CA ALA A 190 11.64 -0.81 8.73
C ALA A 190 10.61 -0.51 7.64
N GLN A 191 9.78 0.52 7.85
CA GLN A 191 8.81 1.01 6.87
C GLN A 191 9.46 1.34 5.52
N LEU A 192 10.57 2.08 5.55
CA LEU A 192 11.30 2.49 4.35
C LEU A 192 11.94 1.32 3.64
N VAL A 193 12.56 0.42 4.38
CA VAL A 193 13.14 -0.81 3.83
C VAL A 193 12.05 -1.67 3.17
N TYR A 194 10.89 -1.83 3.82
CA TYR A 194 9.77 -2.57 3.27
C TYR A 194 9.22 -1.92 1.99
N ASN A 195 8.96 -0.60 1.99
CA ASN A 195 8.44 0.13 0.83
C ASN A 195 9.40 0.04 -0.36
N THR A 196 10.70 0.23 -0.11
CA THR A 196 11.75 0.12 -1.12
C THR A 196 11.85 -1.31 -1.68
N ALA A 197 11.87 -2.30 -0.80
CA ALA A 197 11.88 -3.71 -1.20
C ALA A 197 10.66 -4.06 -2.05
N GLY A 198 9.48 -3.61 -1.65
CA GLY A 198 8.24 -3.79 -2.42
C GLY A 198 8.30 -3.11 -3.79
N ALA A 199 8.85 -1.89 -3.89
CA ALA A 199 9.00 -1.17 -5.15
C ALA A 199 10.00 -1.89 -6.08
N VAL A 200 11.13 -2.33 -5.56
CA VAL A 200 12.13 -3.11 -6.32
C VAL A 200 11.54 -4.45 -6.78
N LEU A 201 10.85 -5.18 -5.92
CA LEU A 201 10.20 -6.45 -6.31
C LEU A 201 9.17 -6.25 -7.42
N ARG A 202 8.32 -5.21 -7.33
CA ARG A 202 7.38 -4.86 -8.39
C ARG A 202 8.08 -4.51 -9.69
N ALA A 203 9.14 -3.72 -9.65
CA ALA A 203 9.94 -3.37 -10.82
C ALA A 203 10.55 -4.60 -11.52
N LEU A 204 10.88 -5.65 -10.74
CA LEU A 204 11.36 -6.94 -11.21
C LEU A 204 10.25 -7.92 -11.64
N GLY A 205 8.99 -7.47 -11.61
CA GLY A 205 7.86 -8.32 -12.03
C GLY A 205 7.24 -9.17 -10.91
N ASN A 206 7.57 -8.95 -9.62
CA ASN A 206 7.06 -9.73 -8.50
C ASN A 206 6.22 -8.88 -7.55
N THR A 207 4.89 -8.92 -7.69
CA THR A 207 3.95 -8.21 -6.81
C THR A 207 3.46 -9.07 -5.64
N THR A 208 3.42 -10.37 -5.83
CA THR A 208 2.83 -11.32 -4.88
C THR A 208 3.65 -11.42 -3.59
N SER A 209 4.99 -11.35 -3.68
CA SER A 209 5.84 -11.39 -2.49
C SER A 209 5.59 -10.20 -1.56
N ALA A 210 5.44 -8.99 -2.12
CA ALA A 210 5.15 -7.78 -1.34
C ALA A 210 3.80 -7.89 -0.61
N LEU A 211 2.76 -8.43 -1.27
CA LEU A 211 1.46 -8.71 -0.66
C LEU A 211 1.56 -9.68 0.52
N HIS A 212 2.31 -10.77 0.37
CA HIS A 212 2.48 -11.75 1.45
C HIS A 212 3.15 -11.15 2.69
N TYR A 213 4.19 -10.32 2.51
CA TYR A 213 4.89 -9.70 3.63
C TYR A 213 3.99 -8.69 4.35
N LEU A 214 3.18 -7.95 3.59
CA LEU A 214 2.17 -7.06 4.15
C LEU A 214 1.12 -7.85 4.94
N ALA A 215 0.60 -8.95 4.39
CA ALA A 215 -0.40 -9.77 5.06
C ALA A 215 0.12 -10.31 6.42
N VAL A 216 1.38 -10.77 6.45
CA VAL A 216 2.03 -11.19 7.70
C VAL A 216 2.13 -10.02 8.68
N ALA A 217 2.53 -8.83 8.23
CA ALA A 217 2.62 -7.65 9.08
C ALA A 217 1.26 -7.26 9.66
N VAL A 218 0.21 -7.24 8.84
CA VAL A 218 -1.17 -6.89 9.28
C VAL A 218 -1.67 -7.86 10.35
N VAL A 219 -1.54 -9.16 10.11
CA VAL A 219 -1.96 -10.18 11.08
C VAL A 219 -1.16 -10.08 12.38
N LEU A 220 0.16 -9.88 12.28
CA LEU A 220 1.03 -9.74 13.44
C LEU A 220 0.70 -8.47 14.22
N ASN A 221 0.47 -7.34 13.55
CA ASN A 221 0.11 -6.09 14.20
C ASN A 221 -1.22 -6.22 14.97
N ILE A 222 -2.29 -6.70 14.33
CA ILE A 222 -3.59 -6.89 15.00
C ILE A 222 -3.45 -7.80 16.22
N ALA A 223 -2.67 -8.89 16.10
CA ALA A 223 -2.43 -9.79 17.23
C ALA A 223 -1.66 -9.11 18.36
N LEU A 224 -0.67 -8.27 18.02
CA LEU A 224 0.09 -7.51 19.01
C LEU A 224 -0.73 -6.36 19.62
N ASP A 225 -1.60 -5.70 18.86
CA ASP A 225 -2.52 -4.70 19.39
C ASP A 225 -3.46 -5.31 20.43
N VAL A 226 -4.07 -6.45 20.12
CA VAL A 226 -4.88 -7.19 21.10
C VAL A 226 -4.05 -7.57 22.33
N LEU A 227 -2.83 -8.04 22.15
CA LEU A 227 -1.94 -8.42 23.23
C LEU A 227 -1.55 -7.21 24.09
N LEU A 228 -1.08 -6.11 23.48
CA LEU A 228 -0.46 -4.97 24.17
C LEU A 228 -1.46 -3.89 24.60
N LEU A 229 -2.68 -3.88 24.05
CA LEU A 229 -3.72 -2.93 24.45
C LEU A 229 -4.77 -3.56 25.38
N ILE A 230 -5.12 -4.84 25.18
CA ILE A 230 -6.22 -5.49 25.88
C ILE A 230 -5.71 -6.44 26.97
N ILE A 231 -4.73 -7.30 26.66
CA ILE A 231 -4.25 -8.34 27.59
C ILE A 231 -3.18 -7.78 28.53
N ILE A 232 -2.19 -7.05 27.98
CA ILE A 232 -1.10 -6.42 28.75
C ILE A 232 -1.23 -4.90 28.52
N PRO A 233 -2.06 -4.18 29.29
CA PRO A 233 -2.40 -2.79 28.96
C PRO A 233 -1.19 -1.85 29.04
N CYS A 234 -0.44 -1.77 27.93
CA CYS A 234 0.75 -0.93 27.79
C CYS A 234 0.41 0.51 27.33
N GLY A 235 -0.87 0.86 27.23
CA GLY A 235 -1.31 2.17 26.79
C GLY A 235 -0.89 2.49 25.34
N ILE A 236 -0.75 3.78 25.04
CA ILE A 236 -0.41 4.26 23.68
C ILE A 236 0.95 3.76 23.18
N ALA A 237 1.89 3.50 24.11
CA ALA A 237 3.18 2.90 23.76
C ALA A 237 3.03 1.47 23.22
N GLY A 238 2.01 0.74 23.70
CA GLY A 238 1.68 -0.61 23.21
C GLY A 238 1.23 -0.60 21.75
N ALA A 239 0.35 0.33 21.35
CA ALA A 239 -0.08 0.52 19.96
C ALA A 239 1.12 0.84 19.04
N ALA A 240 1.96 1.80 19.45
CA ALA A 240 3.15 2.15 18.68
C ALA A 240 4.13 0.96 18.56
N ALA A 241 4.35 0.21 19.65
CA ALA A 241 5.24 -0.96 19.64
C ALA A 241 4.71 -2.08 18.74
N ALA A 242 3.41 -2.38 18.75
CA ALA A 242 2.78 -3.35 17.88
C ALA A 242 3.03 -3.01 16.39
N THR A 243 2.82 -1.76 16.03
CA THR A 243 3.08 -1.24 14.68
C THR A 243 4.54 -1.42 14.27
N ILE A 244 5.50 -1.03 15.13
CA ILE A 244 6.93 -1.15 14.82
C ILE A 244 7.34 -2.62 14.64
N ILE A 245 6.95 -3.49 15.56
CA ILE A 245 7.32 -4.92 15.50
C ILE A 245 6.80 -5.54 14.20
N ALA A 246 5.56 -5.23 13.81
CA ALA A 246 4.98 -5.71 12.56
C ALA A 246 5.73 -5.17 11.33
N GLN A 247 6.14 -3.91 11.34
CA GLN A 247 6.93 -3.29 10.28
C GLN A 247 8.31 -3.93 10.15
N TYR A 248 9.02 -4.16 11.27
CA TYR A 248 10.31 -4.86 11.24
C TYR A 248 10.17 -6.30 10.75
N ALA A 249 9.12 -7.01 11.14
CA ALA A 249 8.86 -8.36 10.64
C ALA A 249 8.69 -8.39 9.12
N SER A 250 7.88 -7.48 8.55
CA SER A 250 7.72 -7.39 7.09
C SER A 250 8.99 -6.97 6.36
N ALA A 251 9.76 -6.03 6.92
CA ALA A 251 11.04 -5.60 6.36
C ALA A 251 12.07 -6.74 6.34
N LEU A 252 12.17 -7.51 7.43
CA LEU A 252 13.05 -8.67 7.51
C LEU A 252 12.66 -9.77 6.51
N LEU A 253 11.36 -10.05 6.34
CA LEU A 253 10.86 -11.00 5.34
C LEU A 253 11.20 -10.54 3.93
N ALA A 254 11.02 -9.25 3.64
CA ALA A 254 11.34 -8.66 2.35
C ALA A 254 12.87 -8.75 2.07
N LEU A 255 13.72 -8.38 3.02
CA LEU A 255 15.16 -8.50 2.90
C LEU A 255 15.60 -9.95 2.71
N ARG A 256 15.05 -10.88 3.50
CA ARG A 256 15.32 -12.32 3.34
C ARG A 256 15.03 -12.78 1.91
N LYS A 257 13.99 -12.30 1.26
CA LYS A 257 13.70 -12.62 -0.14
C LYS A 257 14.85 -12.19 -1.05
N PHE A 258 15.40 -10.97 -0.88
CA PHE A 258 16.51 -10.48 -1.70
C PHE A 258 17.78 -11.36 -1.57
N PHE A 259 18.08 -11.85 -0.37
CA PHE A 259 19.22 -12.75 -0.15
C PHE A 259 19.02 -14.15 -0.76
N HIS A 260 17.74 -14.57 -0.97
CA HIS A 260 17.40 -15.87 -1.53
C HIS A 260 16.94 -15.80 -3.00
N LEU A 261 16.99 -14.63 -3.63
CA LEU A 261 16.73 -14.53 -5.06
C LEU A 261 17.87 -15.21 -5.83
N HIS A 262 17.50 -16.31 -6.49
CA HIS A 262 18.38 -17.09 -7.33
C HIS A 262 18.11 -16.69 -8.78
N GLY A 263 19.11 -16.18 -9.48
CA GLY A 263 18.96 -15.74 -10.85
C GLY A 263 20.22 -15.07 -11.39
N ALA A 264 20.10 -14.46 -12.55
CA ALA A 264 21.18 -13.77 -13.21
C ALA A 264 21.73 -12.58 -12.40
N TRP A 265 20.91 -12.01 -11.50
CA TRP A 265 21.35 -10.97 -10.55
C TRP A 265 21.23 -11.49 -9.11
N ARG A 266 22.24 -11.16 -8.30
CA ARG A 266 22.26 -11.53 -6.88
C ARG A 266 22.52 -10.30 -6.04
N PHE A 267 21.73 -10.13 -4.99
CA PHE A 267 22.07 -9.20 -3.92
C PHE A 267 23.28 -9.80 -3.15
N SER A 268 24.43 -9.13 -3.17
CA SER A 268 25.64 -9.63 -2.56
C SER A 268 26.29 -8.59 -1.67
N LEU A 269 26.46 -8.89 -0.40
CA LEU A 269 27.18 -8.06 0.56
C LEU A 269 28.71 -8.04 0.32
N ARG A 270 29.22 -8.88 -0.62
CA ARG A 270 30.66 -9.03 -0.89
C ARG A 270 31.20 -8.06 -1.94
N ARG A 271 30.34 -7.34 -2.68
CA ARG A 271 30.73 -6.32 -3.67
C ARG A 271 30.71 -4.94 -3.01
N PRO A 272 31.34 -3.90 -3.60
CA PRO A 272 31.22 -2.54 -3.09
C PRO A 272 29.75 -2.21 -2.84
N PHE A 273 29.40 -1.99 -1.58
CA PHE A 273 28.02 -1.87 -1.13
C PHE A 273 27.33 -0.61 -1.65
N PHE A 274 28.12 0.33 -2.17
CA PHE A 274 27.65 1.60 -2.69
C PHE A 274 28.45 2.01 -3.93
N ALA A 275 27.75 2.38 -4.98
CA ALA A 275 28.33 2.93 -6.21
C ALA A 275 27.90 4.40 -6.36
N PRO A 276 28.79 5.38 -6.07
CA PRO A 276 28.42 6.81 -5.99
C PRO A 276 27.78 7.38 -7.26
N HIS A 277 28.11 6.83 -8.43
CA HIS A 277 27.55 7.28 -9.71
C HIS A 277 26.04 7.03 -9.84
N TYR A 278 25.45 6.15 -9.02
CA TYR A 278 24.00 5.95 -8.97
C TYR A 278 23.28 6.97 -8.07
N LEU A 279 23.99 7.70 -7.20
CA LEU A 279 23.36 8.60 -6.25
C LEU A 279 22.54 9.70 -6.97
N ILE A 280 23.14 10.35 -7.97
CA ILE A 280 22.46 11.41 -8.73
C ILE A 280 21.22 10.86 -9.48
N PRO A 281 21.30 9.77 -10.25
CA PRO A 281 20.12 9.15 -10.85
C PRO A 281 19.03 8.78 -9.82
N ILE A 282 19.40 8.19 -8.69
CA ILE A 282 18.46 7.85 -7.60
C ILE A 282 17.75 9.11 -7.10
N LEU A 283 18.49 10.15 -6.73
CA LEU A 283 17.92 11.36 -6.16
C LEU A 283 17.10 12.15 -7.18
N SER A 284 17.61 12.32 -8.42
CA SER A 284 16.94 13.10 -9.46
C SER A 284 15.62 12.48 -9.93
N THR A 285 15.47 11.16 -9.82
CA THR A 285 14.23 10.47 -10.20
C THR A 285 13.28 10.36 -9.01
N SER A 286 13.81 10.09 -7.82
CA SER A 286 12.97 9.73 -6.66
C SER A 286 12.55 10.94 -5.83
N ILE A 287 13.38 12.00 -5.70
CA ILE A 287 12.99 13.21 -4.95
C ILE A 287 11.79 13.91 -5.60
N PRO A 288 11.76 14.18 -6.92
CA PRO A 288 10.58 14.81 -7.53
C PRO A 288 9.30 13.99 -7.34
N ALA A 289 9.38 12.66 -7.47
CA ALA A 289 8.23 11.76 -7.25
C ALA A 289 7.77 11.79 -5.77
N GLY A 290 8.70 11.82 -4.82
CA GLY A 290 8.40 11.99 -3.40
C GLY A 290 7.76 13.34 -3.09
N MET A 291 8.30 14.43 -3.65
CA MET A 291 7.75 15.78 -3.50
C MET A 291 6.34 15.88 -4.10
N GLN A 292 6.09 15.27 -5.26
CA GLN A 292 4.75 15.20 -5.84
C GLN A 292 3.73 14.59 -4.86
N ALA A 293 4.08 13.49 -4.19
CA ALA A 293 3.21 12.86 -3.21
C ALA A 293 2.97 13.74 -1.98
N VAL A 294 3.99 14.50 -1.53
CA VAL A 294 3.85 15.50 -0.45
C VAL A 294 2.91 16.63 -0.87
N PHE A 295 3.07 17.18 -2.07
CA PHE A 295 2.18 18.24 -2.58
C PHE A 295 0.73 17.77 -2.68
N MET A 296 0.49 16.55 -3.11
CA MET A 296 -0.86 15.96 -3.09
C MET A 296 -1.42 15.88 -1.67
N SER A 297 -0.60 15.44 -0.70
CA SER A 297 -1.03 15.38 0.70
C SER A 297 -1.34 16.77 1.28
N ILE A 298 -0.50 17.76 1.00
CA ILE A 298 -0.73 19.15 1.44
C ILE A 298 -2.01 19.71 0.79
N SER A 299 -2.21 19.46 -0.51
CA SER A 299 -3.44 19.87 -1.22
C SER A 299 -4.69 19.27 -0.56
N SER A 300 -4.64 17.99 -0.20
CA SER A 300 -5.76 17.33 0.51
C SER A 300 -6.03 17.96 1.88
N LEU A 301 -4.98 18.35 2.62
CA LEU A 301 -5.13 19.04 3.91
C LEU A 301 -5.77 20.43 3.74
N VAL A 302 -5.36 21.18 2.72
CA VAL A 302 -5.96 22.49 2.40
C VAL A 302 -7.45 22.33 2.06
N ILE A 303 -7.78 21.39 1.18
CA ILE A 303 -9.18 21.08 0.83
C ILE A 303 -9.97 20.70 2.09
N GLN A 304 -9.42 19.85 2.96
CA GLN A 304 -10.07 19.45 4.21
C GLN A 304 -10.34 20.66 5.12
N THR A 305 -9.43 21.62 5.17
CA THR A 305 -9.63 22.84 5.96
C THR A 305 -10.84 23.65 5.46
N TYR A 306 -11.03 23.75 4.14
CA TYR A 306 -12.20 24.38 3.57
C TYR A 306 -13.48 23.58 3.86
N ILE A 307 -13.45 22.26 3.72
CA ILE A 307 -14.58 21.40 4.04
C ILE A 307 -15.01 21.58 5.50
N ASN A 308 -14.06 21.67 6.40
CA ASN A 308 -14.33 21.87 7.83
C ASN A 308 -15.09 23.17 8.12
N SER A 309 -14.89 24.21 7.29
CA SER A 309 -15.62 25.48 7.45
C SER A 309 -17.12 25.41 7.13
N PHE A 310 -17.57 24.36 6.42
CA PHE A 310 -18.99 24.12 6.13
C PHE A 310 -19.74 23.36 7.24
N GLY A 311 -19.02 22.98 8.31
CA GLY A 311 -19.59 22.35 9.50
C GLY A 311 -19.64 20.82 9.45
N TYR A 312 -20.25 20.25 10.50
CA TYR A 312 -20.18 18.81 10.79
C TYR A 312 -20.73 17.93 9.64
N ALA A 313 -21.90 18.29 9.09
CA ALA A 313 -22.55 17.49 8.05
C ALA A 313 -21.71 17.39 6.77
N ALA A 314 -21.02 18.48 6.38
CA ALA A 314 -20.13 18.49 5.24
C ALA A 314 -18.87 17.64 5.51
N MET A 315 -18.26 17.76 6.70
CA MET A 315 -17.09 16.97 7.12
C MET A 315 -17.41 15.47 7.10
N ALA A 316 -18.51 15.09 7.73
CA ALA A 316 -18.95 13.69 7.78
C ALA A 316 -19.31 13.18 6.37
N GLY A 317 -20.03 13.98 5.57
CA GLY A 317 -20.36 13.66 4.18
C GLY A 317 -19.13 13.41 3.31
N MET A 318 -18.12 14.27 3.38
CA MET A 318 -16.85 14.07 2.66
C MET A 318 -16.06 12.85 3.14
N THR A 319 -16.18 12.49 4.42
CA THR A 319 -15.57 11.25 4.94
C THR A 319 -16.24 10.03 4.31
N VAL A 320 -17.56 10.01 4.21
CA VAL A 320 -18.32 8.95 3.55
C VAL A 320 -18.01 8.92 2.04
N TYR A 321 -17.99 10.08 1.38
CA TYR A 321 -17.59 10.22 -0.02
C TYR A 321 -16.22 9.56 -0.28
N ALA A 322 -15.21 9.85 0.55
CA ALA A 322 -13.87 9.29 0.39
C ALA A 322 -13.85 7.75 0.47
N ARG A 323 -14.75 7.13 1.24
CA ARG A 323 -14.91 5.67 1.26
C ARG A 323 -15.47 5.13 -0.07
N VAL A 324 -16.44 5.81 -0.63
CA VAL A 324 -17.03 5.46 -1.93
C VAL A 324 -16.05 5.72 -3.07
N GLU A 325 -15.35 6.85 -3.05
CA GLU A 325 -14.29 7.19 -4.02
C GLU A 325 -13.18 6.13 -4.08
N GLY A 326 -12.84 5.53 -2.95
CA GLY A 326 -11.83 4.47 -2.86
C GLY A 326 -12.06 3.31 -3.83
N PHE A 327 -13.32 3.00 -4.16
CA PHE A 327 -13.65 1.96 -5.16
C PHE A 327 -13.16 2.31 -6.56
N LEU A 328 -13.05 3.59 -6.90
CA LEU A 328 -12.49 4.06 -8.16
C LEU A 328 -10.97 4.24 -8.07
N TYR A 329 -10.52 4.88 -7.01
CA TYR A 329 -9.14 5.30 -6.83
C TYR A 329 -8.17 4.11 -6.75
N TYR A 330 -8.44 3.11 -5.90
CA TYR A 330 -7.47 2.03 -5.66
C TYR A 330 -7.20 1.15 -6.88
N PRO A 331 -8.18 0.75 -7.71
CA PRO A 331 -7.91 0.02 -8.94
C PRO A 331 -7.07 0.82 -9.94
N LEU A 332 -7.39 2.11 -10.14
CA LEU A 332 -6.66 2.99 -11.05
C LEU A 332 -5.22 3.21 -10.58
N PHE A 333 -5.03 3.42 -9.27
CA PHE A 333 -3.71 3.58 -8.67
C PHE A 333 -2.86 2.30 -8.83
N ALA A 334 -3.44 1.13 -8.55
CA ALA A 334 -2.77 -0.16 -8.71
C ALA A 334 -2.38 -0.42 -10.19
N PHE A 335 -3.26 -0.03 -11.12
CA PHE A 335 -3.00 -0.12 -12.55
C PHE A 335 -1.85 0.80 -12.99
N GLY A 336 -1.79 2.03 -12.46
CA GLY A 336 -0.70 2.97 -12.68
C GLY A 336 0.66 2.43 -12.25
N ILE A 337 0.72 1.75 -11.09
CA ILE A 337 1.96 1.09 -10.64
C ILE A 337 2.35 -0.05 -11.60
N ALA A 338 1.38 -0.85 -12.06
CA ALA A 338 1.63 -1.92 -13.02
C ALA A 338 2.17 -1.37 -14.34
N LEU A 339 1.57 -0.28 -14.83
CA LEU A 339 1.99 0.40 -16.05
C LEU A 339 3.41 0.97 -15.93
N THR A 340 3.79 1.52 -14.79
CA THR A 340 5.15 2.02 -14.54
C THR A 340 6.19 0.90 -14.72
N SER A 341 5.95 -0.28 -14.15
CA SER A 341 6.84 -1.44 -14.30
C SER A 341 6.90 -1.94 -15.74
N PHE A 342 5.75 -1.97 -16.42
CA PHE A 342 5.64 -2.37 -17.84
C PHE A 342 6.44 -1.43 -18.75
N ILE A 343 6.24 -0.11 -18.59
CA ILE A 343 6.94 0.90 -19.41
C ILE A 343 8.44 0.82 -19.16
N GLY A 344 8.86 0.77 -17.89
CA GLY A 344 10.27 0.71 -17.53
C GLY A 344 10.99 -0.48 -18.16
N GLN A 345 10.42 -1.69 -18.04
CA GLN A 345 11.02 -2.90 -18.63
C GLN A 345 11.08 -2.85 -20.17
N ASN A 346 10.03 -2.36 -20.83
CA ASN A 346 10.01 -2.27 -22.29
C ASN A 346 10.91 -1.15 -22.83
N ALA A 347 10.99 -0.02 -22.13
CA ALA A 347 11.90 1.07 -22.48
C ALA A 347 13.35 0.62 -22.33
N GLY A 348 13.69 -0.06 -21.23
CA GLY A 348 15.03 -0.63 -21.02
C GLY A 348 15.39 -1.70 -22.09
N ALA A 349 14.43 -2.49 -22.52
CA ALA A 349 14.61 -3.46 -23.61
C ALA A 349 14.70 -2.81 -25.02
N GLY A 350 14.57 -1.48 -25.12
CA GLY A 350 14.55 -0.77 -26.41
C GLY A 350 13.27 -0.96 -27.23
N ASN A 351 12.24 -1.57 -26.64
CA ASN A 351 10.99 -1.90 -27.33
C ASN A 351 9.98 -0.74 -27.27
N LEU A 352 10.32 0.37 -27.91
CA LEU A 352 9.50 1.60 -27.90
C LEU A 352 8.12 1.43 -28.56
N THR A 353 8.01 0.53 -29.54
CA THR A 353 6.72 0.19 -30.17
C THR A 353 5.77 -0.39 -29.13
N ARG A 354 6.24 -1.36 -28.35
CA ARG A 354 5.45 -1.97 -27.27
C ARG A 354 5.12 -0.99 -26.15
N VAL A 355 6.01 -0.02 -25.84
CA VAL A 355 5.71 1.08 -24.93
C VAL A 355 4.52 1.90 -25.41
N ARG A 356 4.50 2.28 -26.71
CA ARG A 356 3.38 3.04 -27.31
C ARG A 356 2.08 2.25 -27.32
N GLU A 357 2.13 0.98 -27.71
CA GLU A 357 0.97 0.08 -27.68
C GLU A 357 0.42 -0.05 -26.25
N GLY A 358 1.31 -0.27 -25.27
CA GLY A 358 0.95 -0.35 -23.85
C GLY A 358 0.33 0.93 -23.32
N LEU A 359 0.90 2.09 -23.62
CA LEU A 359 0.33 3.39 -23.25
C LEU A 359 -1.06 3.58 -23.85
N THR A 360 -1.22 3.33 -25.15
CA THR A 360 -2.51 3.49 -25.84
C THR A 360 -3.57 2.54 -25.28
N ALA A 361 -3.21 1.26 -25.07
CA ALA A 361 -4.12 0.28 -24.48
C ALA A 361 -4.50 0.66 -23.03
N SER A 362 -3.53 1.14 -22.25
CA SER A 362 -3.73 1.55 -20.87
C SER A 362 -4.59 2.79 -20.75
N LEU A 363 -4.38 3.81 -21.58
CA LEU A 363 -5.20 5.02 -21.60
C LEU A 363 -6.66 4.68 -21.94
N LYS A 364 -6.90 3.84 -22.96
CA LYS A 364 -8.24 3.37 -23.31
C LYS A 364 -8.87 2.60 -22.15
N PHE A 365 -8.14 1.63 -21.59
CA PHE A 365 -8.64 0.82 -20.48
C PHE A 365 -8.96 1.67 -19.25
N SER A 366 -8.06 2.62 -18.88
CA SER A 366 -8.28 3.50 -17.73
C SER A 366 -9.47 4.43 -17.96
N ALA A 367 -9.59 5.04 -19.14
CA ALA A 367 -10.69 5.93 -19.47
C ALA A 367 -12.06 5.19 -19.44
N PHE A 368 -12.17 4.07 -20.15
CA PHE A 368 -13.42 3.29 -20.16
C PHE A 368 -13.67 2.60 -18.82
N GLY A 369 -12.62 2.12 -18.15
CA GLY A 369 -12.71 1.51 -16.84
C GLY A 369 -13.15 2.50 -15.76
N ALA A 370 -12.53 3.69 -15.73
CA ALA A 370 -12.91 4.77 -14.81
C ALA A 370 -14.36 5.22 -15.05
N MET A 371 -14.71 5.47 -16.30
CA MET A 371 -16.09 5.84 -16.67
C MET A 371 -17.08 4.75 -16.26
N GLY A 372 -16.80 3.48 -16.55
CA GLY A 372 -17.67 2.36 -16.15
C GLY A 372 -17.80 2.22 -14.63
N MET A 373 -16.69 2.30 -13.90
CA MET A 373 -16.72 2.28 -12.45
C MET A 373 -17.44 3.50 -11.85
N ALA A 374 -17.23 4.70 -12.41
CA ALA A 374 -17.91 5.92 -11.97
C ALA A 374 -19.42 5.82 -12.20
N LEU A 375 -19.87 5.30 -13.34
CA LEU A 375 -21.29 5.08 -13.62
C LEU A 375 -21.91 4.06 -12.66
N VAL A 376 -21.23 2.93 -12.42
CA VAL A 376 -21.70 1.89 -11.49
C VAL A 376 -21.73 2.42 -10.07
N ALA A 377 -20.63 3.03 -9.59
CA ALA A 377 -20.57 3.57 -8.24
C ALA A 377 -21.52 4.75 -8.04
N GLY A 378 -21.72 5.61 -9.06
CA GLY A 378 -22.69 6.69 -9.04
C GLY A 378 -24.14 6.17 -8.99
N PHE A 379 -24.45 5.12 -9.76
CA PHE A 379 -25.78 4.47 -9.71
C PHE A 379 -26.08 3.85 -8.35
N PHE A 380 -25.09 3.18 -7.75
CA PHE A 380 -25.21 2.55 -6.42
C PHE A 380 -24.85 3.51 -5.27
N ALA A 381 -24.50 4.78 -5.55
CA ALA A 381 -24.10 5.75 -4.53
C ALA A 381 -25.09 5.86 -3.35
N PRO A 382 -26.41 5.97 -3.57
CA PRO A 382 -27.35 6.02 -2.44
C PRO A 382 -27.25 4.79 -1.52
N THR A 383 -27.16 3.60 -2.11
CA THR A 383 -27.02 2.34 -1.35
C THR A 383 -25.66 2.25 -0.64
N LEU A 384 -24.59 2.66 -1.30
CA LEU A 384 -23.24 2.64 -0.70
C LEU A 384 -23.13 3.63 0.44
N ILE A 385 -23.69 4.83 0.29
CA ILE A 385 -23.67 5.88 1.32
C ILE A 385 -24.50 5.46 2.53
N SER A 386 -25.67 4.85 2.32
CA SER A 386 -26.55 4.39 3.42
C SER A 386 -25.93 3.29 4.28
N LEU A 387 -24.86 2.62 3.81
CA LEU A 387 -24.08 1.69 4.65
C LEU A 387 -23.24 2.40 5.71
N PHE A 388 -23.02 3.70 5.57
CA PHE A 388 -22.11 4.47 6.45
C PHE A 388 -22.85 5.50 7.31
N THR A 389 -24.05 5.94 6.90
CA THR A 389 -24.78 6.98 7.63
C THR A 389 -26.30 6.92 7.39
N ASP A 390 -27.03 7.16 8.48
CA ASP A 390 -28.50 7.35 8.46
C ASP A 390 -28.88 8.84 8.59
N ASP A 391 -27.89 9.75 8.82
CA ASP A 391 -28.12 11.19 8.93
C ASP A 391 -28.42 11.80 7.55
N PRO A 392 -29.62 12.39 7.34
CA PRO A 392 -30.00 12.93 6.05
C PRO A 392 -29.10 14.05 5.52
N ALA A 393 -28.54 14.89 6.43
CA ALA A 393 -27.66 15.99 6.04
C ALA A 393 -26.29 15.47 5.60
N VAL A 394 -25.73 14.48 6.31
CA VAL A 394 -24.50 13.79 5.94
C VAL A 394 -24.66 13.04 4.62
N PHE A 395 -25.78 12.33 4.47
CA PHE A 395 -26.14 11.59 3.26
C PHE A 395 -26.19 12.50 2.03
N SER A 396 -26.91 13.64 2.13
CA SER A 396 -27.02 14.61 1.03
C SER A 396 -25.67 15.16 0.61
N ASN A 397 -24.84 15.60 1.56
CA ASN A 397 -23.51 16.11 1.27
C ASN A 397 -22.60 15.06 0.59
N ALA A 398 -22.65 13.79 1.05
CA ALA A 398 -21.90 12.71 0.43
C ALA A 398 -22.37 12.41 -0.99
N LEU A 399 -23.68 12.40 -1.21
CA LEU A 399 -24.29 12.14 -2.52
C LEU A 399 -23.97 13.24 -3.53
N ASP A 400 -24.09 14.50 -3.11
CA ASP A 400 -23.72 15.65 -3.93
C ASP A 400 -22.23 15.57 -4.32
N ALA A 401 -21.34 15.26 -3.37
CA ALA A 401 -19.93 15.09 -3.66
C ALA A 401 -19.69 13.99 -4.72
N VAL A 402 -20.38 12.85 -4.64
CA VAL A 402 -20.27 11.79 -5.66
C VAL A 402 -20.73 12.29 -7.02
N TYR A 403 -21.91 12.90 -7.11
CA TYR A 403 -22.47 13.31 -8.40
C TYR A 403 -21.72 14.47 -9.06
N TYR A 404 -21.09 15.35 -8.27
CA TYR A 404 -20.28 16.43 -8.82
C TYR A 404 -18.86 15.99 -9.21
N THR A 405 -18.28 14.99 -8.57
CA THR A 405 -16.88 14.62 -8.80
C THR A 405 -16.71 13.44 -9.76
N PHE A 406 -17.58 12.43 -9.71
CA PHE A 406 -17.44 11.21 -10.53
C PHE A 406 -17.44 11.44 -12.05
N PRO A 407 -18.17 12.43 -12.63
CA PRO A 407 -18.08 12.74 -14.05
C PRO A 407 -16.68 13.20 -14.52
N PHE A 408 -15.77 13.56 -13.60
CA PHE A 408 -14.42 14.03 -13.92
C PHE A 408 -13.33 12.95 -13.72
N TYR A 409 -13.72 11.76 -13.32
CA TYR A 409 -12.83 10.59 -13.29
C TYR A 409 -12.76 9.93 -14.67
#